data_ff76f01b6f9979c6d60ffcb26d307d09
#
_entry.id   ff76f01b6f9979c6d60ffcb26d307d09
#
_cell.length_a   1.000
_cell.length_b   1.000
_cell.length_c   1.000
_cell.angle_alpha   90.00
_cell.angle_beta   90.00
_cell.angle_gamma   90.00
#
_symmetry.space_group_name_H-M   'P 1'
#
loop_
_entity.id
_entity.type
_entity.pdbx_description
1 polymer ?
#
loop_
_entity_poly.entity_id
_entity_poly.type
_entity_poly.pdbx_seq_one_letter_code
_entity_poly.pdbx_strand_id
1 'polypeptide(L)'
;MNALGTPQMVRQHRRTPPARASLLLLLAVTLVCGGANGGQGLPLDQITLPPGFEIAIYASNVPNARSMVLSPNGTLFVGTRTAGDVYAIVDRDHDHKADEVITLASGLNMPNGVAFRDGALYVAEVNRILRYDNIEAHLKDPPEPVVLNESFPRDRHHGWKFIRFGPDGLLYVPVGAPCNVCEGEDERYASITRMKPDGTRLEIFARGVRNTVGFDWDPKTHELWFTDNGRDRLGDDVPPDELNHAPKQGLHFGFPYCHGKKISDPEFGKKRKCEEFIPPAIELGPHVAALGMRFYTGKMFPGEYRNQIFIAEHGSWNRSAPIGYRVTLVRLEHHRPLKYEVFAEGWLQGSRAWGRPVDLLVHARWRHARVG
;
A
#
# COMPACT_ATOMS: atom_id res chain seq x y z
N MET A 1 23.69 55.30 50.79
CA MET A 1 22.29 54.92 51.05
C MET A 1 21.90 53.82 50.12
N ASN A 2 21.54 52.71 50.69
CA ASN A 2 21.39 51.39 50.05
C ASN A 2 20.25 51.37 49.03
N ALA A 3 20.49 50.74 47.85
CA ALA A 3 19.45 50.21 46.99
C ALA A 3 19.67 48.68 46.82
N LEU A 4 18.72 47.94 47.38
CA LEU A 4 18.65 46.48 47.36
C LEU A 4 18.27 45.95 45.97
N GLY A 5 19.10 45.07 45.43
CA GLY A 5 18.81 44.34 44.20
C GLY A 5 17.91 43.15 44.48
N THR A 6 16.85 43.01 43.69
CA THR A 6 15.94 41.85 43.64
C THR A 6 16.58 40.67 42.87
N PRO A 7 16.47 39.41 43.33
CA PRO A 7 16.99 38.25 42.62
C PRO A 7 16.08 37.84 41.45
N GLN A 8 16.63 37.77 40.29
CA GLN A 8 15.99 37.16 39.09
C GLN A 8 15.85 35.65 39.32
N MET A 9 14.60 35.19 39.30
CA MET A 9 14.25 33.77 39.33
C MET A 9 14.49 33.19 37.92
N VAL A 10 15.52 32.37 37.77
CA VAL A 10 15.79 31.59 36.57
C VAL A 10 14.73 30.49 36.47
N ARG A 11 13.77 30.62 35.55
CA ARG A 11 12.84 29.56 35.22
C ARG A 11 13.62 28.46 34.48
N GLN A 12 13.84 27.35 35.12
CA GLN A 12 14.26 26.10 34.50
C GLN A 12 13.09 25.60 33.63
N HIS A 13 13.23 25.67 32.30
CA HIS A 13 12.39 24.96 31.36
C HIS A 13 12.63 23.46 31.56
N ARG A 14 11.70 22.77 32.21
CA ARG A 14 11.61 21.30 32.15
C ARG A 14 11.36 20.92 30.68
N ARG A 15 12.35 20.32 30.03
CA ARG A 15 12.18 19.66 28.74
C ARG A 15 11.28 18.46 28.99
N THR A 16 10.06 18.49 28.48
CA THR A 16 9.20 17.32 28.33
C THR A 16 9.89 16.33 27.38
N PRO A 17 9.92 15.03 27.71
CA PRO A 17 10.46 14.05 26.79
C PRO A 17 9.62 14.03 25.51
N PRO A 18 10.22 13.75 24.33
CA PRO A 18 9.48 13.69 23.07
C PRO A 18 8.42 12.58 23.14
N ALA A 19 7.22 12.90 22.65
CA ALA A 19 6.13 11.95 22.52
C ALA A 19 6.58 10.79 21.63
N ARG A 20 6.46 9.56 22.11
CA ARG A 20 6.75 8.34 21.35
C ARG A 20 5.68 8.17 20.28
N ALA A 21 6.07 8.12 19.04
CA ALA A 21 5.19 7.87 17.89
C ALA A 21 5.33 6.40 17.49
N SER A 22 4.24 5.61 17.59
CA SER A 22 4.24 4.22 17.15
C SER A 22 3.64 4.10 15.76
N LEU A 23 4.35 3.48 14.84
CA LEU A 23 3.90 3.17 13.49
C LEU A 23 3.35 1.75 13.47
N LEU A 24 2.06 1.58 13.16
CA LEU A 24 1.53 0.26 12.86
C LEU A 24 1.92 -0.12 11.43
N LEU A 25 2.98 -0.88 11.32
CA LEU A 25 3.35 -1.56 10.10
C LEU A 25 2.85 -3.00 10.21
N LEU A 26 1.75 -3.34 9.51
CA LEU A 26 1.36 -4.73 9.40
C LEU A 26 2.39 -5.43 8.52
N LEU A 27 3.29 -6.14 9.17
CA LEU A 27 4.30 -6.94 8.50
C LEU A 27 3.62 -8.20 7.97
N ALA A 28 3.27 -8.22 6.70
CA ALA A 28 2.98 -9.47 6.02
C ALA A 28 4.30 -10.22 5.81
N VAL A 29 4.71 -10.97 6.82
CA VAL A 29 5.84 -11.87 6.68
C VAL A 29 5.38 -13.10 5.93
N THR A 30 5.68 -13.20 4.65
CA THR A 30 5.64 -14.46 3.93
C THR A 30 6.80 -15.32 4.44
N LEU A 31 6.52 -16.20 5.39
CA LEU A 31 7.47 -17.24 5.82
C LEU A 31 7.69 -18.17 4.63
N VAL A 32 8.85 -18.07 3.98
CA VAL A 32 9.35 -19.15 3.15
C VAL A 32 9.73 -20.26 4.13
N CYS A 33 8.92 -21.33 4.20
CA CYS A 33 9.22 -22.50 5.00
C CYS A 33 10.53 -23.16 4.56
N GLY A 34 11.59 -22.85 5.27
CA GLY A 34 12.79 -23.65 5.37
C GLY A 34 12.91 -24.06 6.83
N GLY A 35 12.67 -25.35 7.13
CA GLY A 35 13.07 -26.10 8.33
C GLY A 35 12.73 -25.47 9.70
N ALA A 36 11.89 -26.14 10.43
CA ALA A 36 11.56 -25.89 11.82
C ALA A 36 12.78 -25.59 12.71
N ASN A 37 12.73 -24.45 13.42
CA ASN A 37 13.27 -24.36 14.79
C ASN A 37 12.46 -23.31 15.56
N GLY A 38 12.10 -23.66 16.79
CA GLY A 38 11.11 -22.99 17.60
C GLY A 38 11.46 -21.55 18.00
N GLY A 39 10.43 -20.73 18.08
CA GLY A 39 10.28 -19.72 19.12
C GLY A 39 11.12 -18.46 19.07
N GLN A 40 11.76 -18.10 17.97
CA GLN A 40 12.37 -16.77 17.86
C GLN A 40 11.35 -15.80 17.28
N GLY A 41 11.05 -14.73 18.05
CA GLY A 41 10.26 -13.60 17.57
C GLY A 41 10.87 -12.98 16.32
N LEU A 42 10.06 -12.21 15.58
CA LEU A 42 10.56 -11.44 14.42
C LEU A 42 11.68 -10.46 14.85
N PRO A 43 12.77 -10.33 14.08
CA PRO A 43 13.92 -9.49 14.45
C PRO A 43 13.62 -7.99 14.21
N LEU A 44 12.70 -7.44 15.00
CA LEU A 44 12.30 -6.03 14.89
C LEU A 44 13.41 -5.06 15.26
N ASP A 45 14.38 -5.49 16.06
CA ASP A 45 15.60 -4.75 16.40
C ASP A 45 16.50 -4.46 15.22
N GLN A 46 16.34 -5.20 14.10
CA GLN A 46 17.04 -4.92 12.85
C GLN A 46 16.42 -3.80 12.03
N ILE A 47 15.21 -3.36 12.38
CA ILE A 47 14.55 -2.28 11.67
C ILE A 47 15.07 -0.93 12.14
N THR A 48 15.59 -0.17 11.19
CA THR A 48 15.98 1.23 11.40
C THR A 48 14.80 2.15 11.11
N LEU A 49 14.48 3.00 12.07
CA LEU A 49 13.42 4.01 11.98
C LEU A 49 14.00 5.40 12.26
N PRO A 50 13.35 6.48 11.82
CA PRO A 50 13.69 7.82 12.25
C PRO A 50 13.57 7.97 13.79
N PRO A 51 14.32 8.88 14.41
CA PRO A 51 14.24 9.12 15.85
C PRO A 51 12.80 9.44 16.30
N GLY A 52 12.37 8.79 17.39
CA GLY A 52 11.04 8.98 17.98
C GLY A 52 9.94 8.09 17.39
N PHE A 53 10.27 7.20 16.44
CA PHE A 53 9.36 6.18 15.93
C PHE A 53 9.65 4.83 16.57
N GLU A 54 8.60 4.04 16.75
CA GLU A 54 8.67 2.67 17.27
C GLU A 54 7.94 1.72 16.33
N ILE A 55 8.35 0.44 16.32
CA ILE A 55 7.69 -0.63 15.58
C ILE A 55 7.29 -1.74 16.53
N ALA A 56 6.09 -2.29 16.31
CA ALA A 56 5.57 -3.43 17.07
C ALA A 56 4.78 -4.38 16.17
N ILE A 57 4.62 -5.61 16.60
CA ILE A 57 3.74 -6.60 15.96
C ILE A 57 2.31 -6.33 16.43
N TYR A 58 1.41 -6.03 15.48
CA TYR A 58 -0.02 -5.90 15.75
C TYR A 58 -0.72 -7.26 15.74
N ALA A 59 -0.46 -8.08 14.72
CA ALA A 59 -1.02 -9.42 14.57
C ALA A 59 0.01 -10.40 14.02
N SER A 60 -0.09 -11.64 14.39
CA SER A 60 0.62 -12.80 13.84
C SER A 60 -0.40 -13.81 13.29
N ASN A 61 0.09 -14.87 12.65
CA ASN A 61 -0.78 -15.92 12.06
C ASN A 61 -1.74 -15.39 10.96
N VAL A 62 -1.25 -14.45 10.16
CA VAL A 62 -1.92 -13.93 8.97
C VAL A 62 -1.07 -14.28 7.74
N PRO A 63 -0.99 -15.56 7.36
CA PRO A 63 -0.10 -15.99 6.28
C PRO A 63 -0.48 -15.39 4.95
N ASN A 64 0.53 -15.01 4.17
CA ASN A 64 0.36 -14.42 2.84
C ASN A 64 -0.48 -13.11 2.81
N ALA A 65 -0.50 -12.35 3.92
CA ALA A 65 -1.20 -11.08 4.03
C ALA A 65 -0.79 -10.09 2.92
N ARG A 66 -1.77 -9.37 2.38
CA ARG A 66 -1.60 -8.42 1.27
C ARG A 66 -2.28 -7.08 1.59
N SER A 67 -3.32 -6.72 0.86
CA SER A 67 -4.00 -5.44 1.08
C SER A 67 -4.83 -5.43 2.35
N MET A 68 -4.98 -4.24 2.91
CA MET A 68 -5.65 -4.02 4.19
C MET A 68 -6.70 -2.93 4.11
N VAL A 69 -7.80 -3.11 4.85
CA VAL A 69 -8.78 -2.05 5.11
C VAL A 69 -9.28 -2.12 6.55
N LEU A 70 -9.41 -0.96 7.17
CA LEU A 70 -9.97 -0.84 8.52
C LEU A 70 -11.44 -0.40 8.42
N SER A 71 -12.30 -1.10 9.13
CA SER A 71 -13.69 -0.68 9.30
C SER A 71 -13.82 0.48 10.31
N PRO A 72 -14.95 1.19 10.34
CA PRO A 72 -15.19 2.23 11.33
C PRO A 72 -15.19 1.71 12.78
N ASN A 73 -15.54 0.45 13.01
CA ASN A 73 -15.55 -0.16 14.34
C ASN A 73 -14.18 -0.67 14.79
N GLY A 74 -13.18 -0.69 13.89
CA GLY A 74 -11.81 -1.06 14.19
C GLY A 74 -11.43 -2.48 13.80
N THR A 75 -12.31 -3.23 13.12
CA THR A 75 -11.93 -4.52 12.53
C THR A 75 -11.02 -4.28 11.33
N LEU A 76 -9.83 -4.90 11.35
CA LEU A 76 -8.90 -4.86 10.24
C LEU A 76 -9.12 -6.07 9.34
N PHE A 77 -9.57 -5.82 8.11
CA PHE A 77 -9.70 -6.86 7.09
C PHE A 77 -8.42 -6.95 6.26
N VAL A 78 -7.97 -8.18 5.99
CA VAL A 78 -6.73 -8.46 5.26
C VAL A 78 -6.99 -9.48 4.16
N GLY A 79 -6.71 -9.09 2.93
CA GLY A 79 -6.70 -10.00 1.79
C GLY A 79 -5.40 -10.77 1.68
N THR A 80 -5.41 -11.85 0.89
CA THR A 80 -4.21 -12.63 0.61
C THR A 80 -4.03 -12.85 -0.89
N ARG A 81 -2.87 -13.35 -1.30
CA ARG A 81 -2.64 -13.65 -2.71
C ARG A 81 -2.84 -15.14 -2.98
N THR A 82 -1.86 -15.97 -2.64
CA THR A 82 -1.84 -17.38 -2.98
C THR A 82 -2.48 -18.28 -1.93
N ALA A 83 -2.65 -17.78 -0.72
CA ALA A 83 -3.36 -18.52 0.33
C ALA A 83 -4.86 -18.69 0.00
N GLY A 84 -5.45 -17.72 -0.68
CA GLY A 84 -6.85 -17.75 -1.05
C GLY A 84 -7.80 -17.41 0.10
N ASP A 85 -7.27 -16.80 1.16
CA ASP A 85 -8.02 -16.47 2.37
C ASP A 85 -8.22 -14.96 2.51
N VAL A 86 -9.27 -14.59 3.23
CA VAL A 86 -9.50 -13.25 3.76
C VAL A 86 -9.64 -13.35 5.27
N TYR A 87 -8.91 -12.48 5.98
CA TYR A 87 -8.91 -12.44 7.44
C TYR A 87 -9.62 -11.20 7.97
N ALA A 88 -10.27 -11.37 9.13
CA ALA A 88 -10.70 -10.29 10.00
C ALA A 88 -9.87 -10.34 11.28
N ILE A 89 -9.25 -9.22 11.63
CA ILE A 89 -8.38 -9.09 12.80
C ILE A 89 -9.04 -8.11 13.76
N VAL A 90 -9.27 -8.54 14.97
CA VAL A 90 -10.03 -7.81 15.98
C VAL A 90 -9.13 -7.44 17.15
N ASP A 91 -9.16 -6.19 17.55
CA ASP A 91 -8.52 -5.60 18.73
C ASP A 91 -9.66 -4.98 19.57
N ARG A 92 -10.10 -5.69 20.65
CA ARG A 92 -11.30 -5.33 21.41
C ARG A 92 -11.05 -4.29 22.47
N ASP A 93 -9.87 -4.35 23.09
CA ASP A 93 -9.48 -3.45 24.16
C ASP A 93 -8.70 -2.22 23.68
N HIS A 94 -8.41 -2.19 22.35
CA HIS A 94 -7.72 -1.10 21.67
C HIS A 94 -6.30 -0.84 22.21
N ASP A 95 -5.61 -1.90 22.64
CA ASP A 95 -4.21 -1.83 23.08
C ASP A 95 -3.20 -1.88 21.95
N HIS A 96 -3.70 -1.97 20.70
CA HIS A 96 -2.93 -2.07 19.47
C HIS A 96 -2.24 -3.42 19.28
N LYS A 97 -2.84 -4.47 19.82
CA LYS A 97 -2.52 -5.86 19.53
C LYS A 97 -3.80 -6.60 19.19
N ALA A 98 -3.71 -7.50 18.26
CA ALA A 98 -4.85 -8.31 17.88
C ALA A 98 -5.19 -9.31 18.98
N ASP A 99 -6.43 -9.32 19.46
CA ASP A 99 -6.98 -10.34 20.34
C ASP A 99 -7.37 -11.60 19.58
N GLU A 100 -7.83 -11.43 18.34
CA GLU A 100 -8.36 -12.54 17.55
C GLU A 100 -8.06 -12.34 16.06
N VAL A 101 -7.65 -13.41 15.39
CA VAL A 101 -7.51 -13.49 13.92
C VAL A 101 -8.51 -14.52 13.44
N ILE A 102 -9.47 -14.10 12.64
CA ILE A 102 -10.58 -14.91 12.12
C ILE A 102 -10.36 -15.10 10.62
N THR A 103 -10.37 -16.34 10.14
CA THR A 103 -10.46 -16.64 8.70
C THR A 103 -11.90 -16.44 8.28
N LEU A 104 -12.15 -15.36 7.56
CA LEU A 104 -13.50 -14.95 7.15
C LEU A 104 -13.97 -15.69 5.90
N ALA A 105 -13.06 -15.92 4.95
CA ALA A 105 -13.35 -16.66 3.72
C ALA A 105 -12.10 -17.41 3.27
N SER A 106 -12.29 -18.55 2.59
CA SER A 106 -11.21 -19.40 2.08
C SER A 106 -11.51 -19.90 0.66
N GLY A 107 -10.48 -20.41 -0.04
CA GLY A 107 -10.63 -20.99 -1.37
C GLY A 107 -10.89 -19.98 -2.48
N LEU A 108 -10.64 -18.69 -2.23
CA LEU A 108 -10.82 -17.60 -3.19
C LEU A 108 -9.63 -17.52 -4.17
N ASN A 109 -9.88 -17.00 -5.36
CA ASN A 109 -8.86 -16.87 -6.40
C ASN A 109 -8.05 -15.58 -6.22
N MET A 110 -6.96 -15.63 -5.44
CA MET A 110 -6.07 -14.51 -5.14
C MET A 110 -6.84 -13.27 -4.61
N PRO A 111 -7.55 -13.36 -3.47
CA PRO A 111 -8.36 -12.28 -2.92
C PRO A 111 -7.49 -11.18 -2.30
N ASN A 112 -6.62 -10.56 -3.10
CA ASN A 112 -5.65 -9.58 -2.63
C ASN A 112 -6.29 -8.29 -2.15
N GLY A 113 -7.24 -7.77 -2.91
CA GLY A 113 -7.83 -6.45 -2.65
C GLY A 113 -9.02 -6.54 -1.73
N VAL A 114 -9.01 -5.72 -0.67
CA VAL A 114 -10.13 -5.54 0.24
C VAL A 114 -10.49 -4.08 0.38
N ALA A 115 -11.79 -3.76 0.41
CA ALA A 115 -12.31 -2.42 0.67
C ALA A 115 -13.56 -2.52 1.54
N PHE A 116 -13.83 -1.51 2.34
CA PHE A 116 -14.99 -1.49 3.25
C PHE A 116 -15.83 -0.25 3.00
N ARG A 117 -17.14 -0.41 2.92
CA ARG A 117 -18.08 0.69 2.77
C ARG A 117 -19.47 0.30 3.25
N ASP A 118 -20.11 1.20 3.99
CA ASP A 118 -21.52 1.09 4.39
C ASP A 118 -21.87 -0.27 5.05
N GLY A 119 -20.98 -0.77 5.94
CA GLY A 119 -21.13 -2.04 6.63
C GLY A 119 -20.77 -3.29 5.82
N ALA A 120 -20.39 -3.15 4.55
CA ALA A 120 -20.04 -4.24 3.68
C ALA A 120 -18.53 -4.31 3.39
N LEU A 121 -17.98 -5.54 3.34
CA LEU A 121 -16.66 -5.84 2.87
C LEU A 121 -16.70 -6.22 1.39
N TYR A 122 -15.90 -5.53 0.60
CA TYR A 122 -15.66 -5.82 -0.81
C TYR A 122 -14.33 -6.59 -0.94
N VAL A 123 -14.34 -7.67 -1.70
CA VAL A 123 -13.17 -8.52 -1.94
C VAL A 123 -12.95 -8.69 -3.44
N ALA A 124 -11.75 -8.39 -3.90
CA ALA A 124 -11.38 -8.53 -5.30
C ALA A 124 -10.58 -9.82 -5.52
N GLU A 125 -11.14 -10.72 -6.28
CA GLU A 125 -10.45 -11.86 -6.89
C GLU A 125 -9.84 -11.47 -8.24
N VAL A 126 -9.20 -12.41 -8.92
CA VAL A 126 -8.60 -12.17 -10.24
C VAL A 126 -9.64 -11.64 -11.23
N ASN A 127 -10.81 -12.24 -11.30
CA ASN A 127 -11.80 -11.99 -12.36
C ASN A 127 -13.15 -11.50 -11.85
N ARG A 128 -13.34 -11.35 -10.53
CA ARG A 128 -14.62 -10.91 -9.97
C ARG A 128 -14.45 -10.07 -8.70
N ILE A 129 -15.48 -9.30 -8.41
CA ILE A 129 -15.61 -8.54 -7.18
C ILE A 129 -16.78 -9.12 -6.38
N LEU A 130 -16.50 -9.47 -5.14
CA LEU A 130 -17.45 -9.99 -4.17
C LEU A 130 -17.81 -8.92 -3.14
N ARG A 131 -19.01 -9.01 -2.55
CA ARG A 131 -19.44 -8.17 -1.43
C ARG A 131 -20.07 -9.03 -0.35
N TYR A 132 -19.57 -8.88 0.88
CA TYR A 132 -20.13 -9.47 2.09
C TYR A 132 -20.88 -8.40 2.86
N ASP A 133 -22.21 -8.48 2.89
CA ASP A 133 -23.06 -7.47 3.53
C ASP A 133 -23.08 -7.64 5.05
N ASN A 134 -23.16 -6.53 5.78
CA ASN A 134 -23.21 -6.48 7.25
C ASN A 134 -22.13 -7.34 7.95
N ILE A 135 -20.92 -7.31 7.40
CA ILE A 135 -19.88 -8.30 7.73
C ILE A 135 -19.41 -8.22 9.19
N GLU A 136 -19.38 -7.02 9.81
CA GLU A 136 -18.91 -6.88 11.18
C GLU A 136 -19.82 -7.57 12.22
N ALA A 137 -21.10 -7.79 11.90
CA ALA A 137 -22.01 -8.54 12.73
C ALA A 137 -21.84 -10.07 12.55
N HIS A 138 -21.11 -10.52 11.52
CA HIS A 138 -21.04 -11.90 11.08
C HIS A 138 -19.60 -12.40 10.84
N LEU A 139 -18.63 -11.91 11.59
CA LEU A 139 -17.22 -12.27 11.37
C LEU A 139 -16.93 -13.78 11.47
N LYS A 140 -17.68 -14.51 12.35
CA LYS A 140 -17.51 -15.96 12.56
C LYS A 140 -18.44 -16.82 11.71
N ASP A 141 -19.47 -16.23 11.16
CA ASP A 141 -20.43 -16.88 10.28
C ASP A 141 -20.81 -15.89 9.15
N PRO A 142 -19.89 -15.63 8.23
CA PRO A 142 -20.09 -14.63 7.20
C PRO A 142 -21.19 -15.07 6.22
N PRO A 143 -22.02 -14.12 5.74
CA PRO A 143 -23.04 -14.43 4.74
C PRO A 143 -22.41 -14.84 3.42
N GLU A 144 -23.15 -15.56 2.59
CA GLU A 144 -22.74 -15.84 1.21
C GLU A 144 -22.50 -14.51 0.47
N PRO A 145 -21.37 -14.37 -0.23
CA PRO A 145 -21.03 -13.13 -0.91
C PRO A 145 -21.90 -12.87 -2.14
N VAL A 146 -22.29 -11.64 -2.33
CA VAL A 146 -22.89 -11.18 -3.57
C VAL A 146 -21.81 -10.98 -4.63
N VAL A 147 -21.92 -11.63 -5.79
CA VAL A 147 -21.05 -11.37 -6.94
C VAL A 147 -21.52 -10.08 -7.61
N LEU A 148 -20.74 -9.00 -7.48
CA LEU A 148 -21.08 -7.70 -8.05
C LEU A 148 -20.69 -7.58 -9.51
N ASN A 149 -19.55 -8.12 -9.88
CA ASN A 149 -19.01 -8.09 -11.23
C ASN A 149 -18.07 -9.27 -11.44
N GLU A 150 -18.23 -10.03 -12.52
CA GLU A 150 -17.38 -11.18 -12.89
C GLU A 150 -16.80 -11.07 -14.29
N SER A 151 -16.83 -9.87 -14.85
CA SER A 151 -16.41 -9.62 -16.23
C SER A 151 -14.91 -9.32 -16.39
N PHE A 152 -14.16 -9.22 -15.31
CA PHE A 152 -12.72 -8.94 -15.39
C PHE A 152 -11.94 -10.07 -16.07
N PRO A 153 -10.81 -9.76 -16.75
CA PRO A 153 -9.94 -10.77 -17.34
C PRO A 153 -9.50 -11.83 -16.32
N ARG A 154 -9.25 -13.06 -16.80
CA ARG A 154 -8.95 -14.22 -15.95
C ARG A 154 -7.47 -14.52 -15.80
N ASP A 155 -6.59 -13.75 -16.45
CA ASP A 155 -5.15 -13.97 -16.38
C ASP A 155 -4.61 -13.75 -14.97
N ARG A 156 -3.82 -14.72 -14.52
CA ARG A 156 -3.24 -14.68 -13.17
C ARG A 156 -1.96 -13.83 -13.10
N HIS A 157 -1.30 -13.60 -14.24
CA HIS A 157 -0.14 -12.72 -14.32
C HIS A 157 -0.61 -11.28 -14.11
N HIS A 158 -0.13 -10.60 -13.07
CA HIS A 158 -0.63 -9.31 -12.58
C HIS A 158 -2.16 -9.28 -12.34
N GLY A 159 -2.77 -10.46 -12.13
CA GLY A 159 -4.22 -10.60 -11.99
C GLY A 159 -4.76 -10.21 -10.62
N TRP A 160 -3.92 -10.23 -9.56
CA TRP A 160 -4.35 -9.81 -8.23
C TRP A 160 -4.59 -8.30 -8.19
N LYS A 161 -5.68 -7.89 -7.57
CA LYS A 161 -6.15 -6.50 -7.59
C LYS A 161 -5.99 -5.85 -6.22
N PHE A 162 -5.61 -4.59 -6.21
CA PHE A 162 -5.82 -3.70 -5.08
C PHE A 162 -7.12 -2.94 -5.35
N ILE A 163 -8.00 -2.79 -4.35
CA ILE A 163 -9.25 -2.04 -4.54
C ILE A 163 -9.45 -1.01 -3.43
N ARG A 164 -10.03 0.13 -3.78
CA ARG A 164 -10.38 1.18 -2.84
C ARG A 164 -11.46 2.10 -3.40
N PHE A 165 -12.32 2.60 -2.52
CA PHE A 165 -13.30 3.63 -2.89
C PHE A 165 -12.63 4.99 -3.01
N GLY A 166 -12.89 5.68 -4.12
CA GLY A 166 -12.46 7.04 -4.35
C GLY A 166 -13.35 8.09 -3.67
N PRO A 167 -12.89 9.35 -3.62
CA PRO A 167 -13.67 10.46 -3.10
C PRO A 167 -14.96 10.73 -3.91
N ASP A 168 -15.01 10.24 -5.15
CA ASP A 168 -16.21 10.24 -6.02
C ASP A 168 -17.20 9.12 -5.68
N GLY A 169 -16.87 8.27 -4.70
CA GLY A 169 -17.69 7.16 -4.26
C GLY A 169 -17.67 5.94 -5.15
N LEU A 170 -16.83 5.92 -6.21
CA LEU A 170 -16.64 4.76 -7.08
C LEU A 170 -15.57 3.82 -6.52
N LEU A 171 -15.70 2.53 -6.84
CA LEU A 171 -14.70 1.52 -6.52
C LEU A 171 -13.67 1.45 -7.65
N TYR A 172 -12.42 1.77 -7.33
CA TYR A 172 -11.29 1.69 -8.26
C TYR A 172 -10.67 0.31 -8.23
N VAL A 173 -10.42 -0.25 -9.43
CA VAL A 173 -9.96 -1.63 -9.62
C VAL A 173 -8.93 -1.66 -10.75
N PRO A 174 -7.64 -1.86 -10.46
CA PRO A 174 -6.63 -2.00 -11.49
C PRO A 174 -6.72 -3.36 -12.20
N VAL A 175 -6.38 -3.35 -13.46
CA VAL A 175 -6.26 -4.54 -14.30
C VAL A 175 -4.86 -4.56 -14.90
N GLY A 176 -3.94 -5.32 -14.29
CA GLY A 176 -2.56 -5.39 -14.72
C GLY A 176 -2.40 -6.04 -16.10
N ALA A 177 -1.28 -5.79 -16.75
CA ALA A 177 -0.93 -6.41 -18.01
C ALA A 177 -0.83 -7.94 -17.88
N PRO A 178 -1.33 -8.74 -18.84
CA PRO A 178 -1.32 -10.21 -18.74
C PRO A 178 0.07 -10.82 -19.03
N CYS A 179 1.09 -9.99 -19.12
CA CYS A 179 2.44 -10.34 -19.60
C CYS A 179 3.50 -9.45 -18.96
N ASN A 180 4.79 -9.75 -19.20
CA ASN A 180 5.88 -8.84 -18.84
C ASN A 180 5.80 -7.51 -19.62
N VAL A 181 5.66 -7.62 -20.97
CA VAL A 181 5.43 -6.49 -21.88
C VAL A 181 4.62 -6.98 -23.07
N CYS A 182 3.48 -6.38 -23.35
CA CYS A 182 2.62 -6.68 -24.49
C CYS A 182 1.55 -5.60 -24.65
N GLU A 183 0.96 -5.56 -25.83
CA GLU A 183 -0.36 -4.98 -26.04
C GLU A 183 -1.40 -6.08 -25.74
N GLY A 184 -2.27 -5.88 -24.77
CA GLY A 184 -3.30 -6.83 -24.42
C GLY A 184 -4.45 -6.82 -25.43
N GLU A 185 -5.12 -7.96 -25.61
CA GLU A 185 -6.30 -8.07 -26.50
C GLU A 185 -7.53 -7.38 -25.89
N ASP A 186 -7.67 -7.40 -24.58
CA ASP A 186 -8.75 -6.71 -23.86
C ASP A 186 -8.28 -5.30 -23.48
N GLU A 187 -9.05 -4.28 -23.87
CA GLU A 187 -8.71 -2.87 -23.62
C GLU A 187 -8.57 -2.50 -22.13
N ARG A 188 -9.06 -3.36 -21.24
CA ARG A 188 -8.97 -3.15 -19.78
C ARG A 188 -7.60 -3.53 -19.23
N TYR A 189 -6.79 -4.33 -19.92
CA TYR A 189 -5.44 -4.61 -19.49
C TYR A 189 -4.59 -3.33 -19.41
N ALA A 190 -3.61 -3.36 -18.55
CA ALA A 190 -2.70 -2.25 -18.29
C ALA A 190 -3.45 -0.95 -17.99
N SER A 191 -4.45 -1.01 -17.09
CA SER A 191 -5.30 0.13 -16.76
C SER A 191 -5.69 0.18 -15.28
N ILE A 192 -6.15 1.35 -14.84
CA ILE A 192 -6.97 1.49 -13.63
C ILE A 192 -8.40 1.71 -14.10
N THR A 193 -9.30 0.80 -13.72
CA THR A 193 -10.73 0.93 -13.94
C THR A 193 -11.43 1.44 -12.69
N ARG A 194 -12.67 1.90 -12.85
CA ARG A 194 -13.56 2.20 -11.71
C ARG A 194 -15.01 1.80 -12.04
N MET A 195 -15.80 1.52 -11.01
CA MET A 195 -17.20 1.15 -11.16
C MET A 195 -18.03 1.64 -9.98
N LYS A 196 -19.34 1.60 -10.11
CA LYS A 196 -20.23 1.87 -8.98
C LYS A 196 -20.12 0.80 -7.89
N PRO A 197 -20.50 1.09 -6.63
CA PRO A 197 -20.50 0.12 -5.54
C PRO A 197 -21.39 -1.11 -5.79
N ASP A 198 -22.35 -1.02 -6.69
CA ASP A 198 -23.21 -2.12 -7.10
C ASP A 198 -22.62 -3.00 -8.23
N GLY A 199 -21.37 -2.72 -8.67
CA GLY A 199 -20.69 -3.44 -9.73
C GLY A 199 -21.01 -2.97 -11.15
N THR A 200 -21.92 -2.00 -11.30
CA THR A 200 -22.30 -1.44 -12.61
C THR A 200 -21.40 -0.30 -13.07
N ARG A 201 -21.53 0.12 -14.33
CA ARG A 201 -20.78 1.24 -14.93
C ARG A 201 -19.27 1.09 -14.82
N LEU A 202 -18.75 -0.10 -15.11
CA LEU A 202 -17.31 -0.32 -15.23
C LEU A 202 -16.76 0.52 -16.39
N GLU A 203 -15.78 1.38 -16.09
CA GLU A 203 -15.12 2.24 -17.07
C GLU A 203 -13.61 2.34 -16.77
N ILE A 204 -12.82 2.67 -17.78
CA ILE A 204 -11.39 2.89 -17.64
C ILE A 204 -11.16 4.33 -17.18
N PHE A 205 -10.38 4.49 -16.10
CA PHE A 205 -9.95 5.77 -15.59
C PHE A 205 -8.59 6.21 -16.14
N ALA A 206 -7.60 5.29 -16.13
CA ALA A 206 -6.24 5.53 -16.63
C ALA A 206 -5.75 4.34 -17.44
N ARG A 207 -4.91 4.58 -18.45
CA ARG A 207 -4.33 3.58 -19.36
C ARG A 207 -2.80 3.59 -19.27
N GLY A 208 -2.18 2.52 -19.79
CA GLY A 208 -0.72 2.43 -19.82
C GLY A 208 -0.09 2.25 -18.45
N VAL A 209 -0.77 1.55 -17.56
CA VAL A 209 -0.38 1.23 -16.19
C VAL A 209 -0.12 -0.27 -16.11
N ARG A 210 1.16 -0.68 -16.06
CA ARG A 210 1.54 -2.09 -16.18
C ARG A 210 1.02 -2.98 -15.05
N ASN A 211 1.31 -2.62 -13.80
CA ASN A 211 0.97 -3.41 -12.62
C ASN A 211 0.92 -2.56 -11.36
N THR A 212 -0.18 -1.86 -11.18
CA THR A 212 -0.46 -1.09 -9.97
C THR A 212 -1.06 -1.99 -8.90
N VAL A 213 -0.49 -1.94 -7.68
CA VAL A 213 -0.95 -2.67 -6.50
C VAL A 213 -1.13 -1.72 -5.30
N GLY A 214 -1.13 -0.42 -5.53
CA GLY A 214 -1.33 0.57 -4.50
C GLY A 214 -1.64 1.94 -5.05
N PHE A 215 -2.69 2.55 -4.53
CA PHE A 215 -3.07 3.91 -4.87
C PHE A 215 -3.82 4.59 -3.73
N ASP A 216 -3.79 5.89 -3.74
CA ASP A 216 -4.51 6.75 -2.81
C ASP A 216 -4.81 8.11 -3.46
N TRP A 217 -5.64 8.90 -2.83
CA TRP A 217 -5.97 10.25 -3.29
C TRP A 217 -5.31 11.29 -2.40
N ASP A 218 -4.78 12.34 -3.03
CA ASP A 218 -4.33 13.52 -2.29
C ASP A 218 -5.49 14.04 -1.43
N PRO A 219 -5.31 14.15 -0.12
CA PRO A 219 -6.40 14.54 0.78
C PRO A 219 -6.92 15.98 0.59
N LYS A 220 -6.21 16.80 -0.20
CA LYS A 220 -6.60 18.18 -0.49
C LYS A 220 -7.18 18.37 -1.89
N THR A 221 -6.54 17.76 -2.92
CA THR A 221 -6.96 17.93 -4.32
C THR A 221 -7.92 16.82 -4.77
N HIS A 222 -7.97 15.69 -4.04
CA HIS A 222 -8.72 14.49 -4.39
C HIS A 222 -8.26 13.85 -5.71
N GLU A 223 -7.06 14.15 -6.15
CA GLU A 223 -6.45 13.58 -7.34
C GLU A 223 -5.79 12.25 -7.02
N LEU A 224 -5.87 11.30 -7.96
CA LEU A 224 -5.36 9.95 -7.79
C LEU A 224 -3.83 9.92 -7.91
N TRP A 225 -3.17 9.25 -6.98
CA TRP A 225 -1.77 8.87 -7.02
C TRP A 225 -1.64 7.36 -6.92
N PHE A 226 -0.72 6.77 -7.67
CA PHE A 226 -0.55 5.31 -7.69
C PHE A 226 0.90 4.92 -7.98
N THR A 227 1.31 3.78 -7.43
CA THR A 227 2.58 3.12 -7.78
C THR A 227 2.40 2.24 -9.02
N ASP A 228 3.41 2.13 -9.86
CA ASP A 228 3.44 1.17 -10.96
C ASP A 228 4.78 0.44 -11.02
N ASN A 229 4.71 -0.88 -11.24
CA ASN A 229 5.89 -1.73 -11.32
C ASN A 229 6.36 -1.82 -12.77
N GLY A 230 7.60 -1.42 -13.03
CA GLY A 230 8.24 -1.45 -14.35
C GLY A 230 8.40 -2.86 -14.91
N ARG A 231 8.63 -2.97 -16.23
CA ARG A 231 8.88 -4.27 -16.88
C ARG A 231 10.18 -4.92 -16.40
N ASP A 232 10.21 -6.24 -16.43
CA ASP A 232 11.40 -7.02 -16.10
C ASP A 232 12.33 -7.18 -17.31
N ARG A 233 13.58 -7.58 -17.04
CA ARG A 233 14.57 -8.07 -18.01
C ARG A 233 15.14 -7.01 -18.96
N LEU A 234 15.29 -5.77 -18.48
CA LEU A 234 16.10 -4.75 -19.14
C LEU A 234 17.42 -4.48 -18.39
N GLY A 235 17.77 -5.33 -17.43
CA GLY A 235 18.96 -5.20 -16.57
C GLY A 235 18.61 -4.76 -15.15
N ASP A 236 19.62 -4.55 -14.33
CA ASP A 236 19.45 -4.21 -12.91
C ASP A 236 18.92 -2.79 -12.69
N ASP A 237 19.32 -1.86 -13.54
CA ASP A 237 19.16 -0.43 -13.29
C ASP A 237 18.03 0.23 -14.10
N VAL A 238 17.36 -0.54 -14.97
CA VAL A 238 16.25 -0.06 -15.80
C VAL A 238 15.18 -1.11 -15.98
N PRO A 239 13.91 -0.70 -16.11
CA PRO A 239 13.41 0.64 -15.83
C PRO A 239 13.20 0.88 -14.33
N PRO A 240 13.02 2.13 -13.90
CA PRO A 240 12.56 2.43 -12.57
C PRO A 240 11.12 1.94 -12.39
N ASP A 241 10.73 1.64 -11.13
CA ASP A 241 9.33 1.66 -10.74
C ASP A 241 8.86 3.12 -10.59
N GLU A 242 7.56 3.34 -10.56
CA GLU A 242 7.00 4.68 -10.72
C GLU A 242 6.02 5.04 -9.59
N LEU A 243 6.04 6.31 -9.18
CA LEU A 243 4.91 6.96 -8.54
C LEU A 243 4.29 7.91 -9.53
N ASN A 244 3.05 7.66 -9.88
CA ASN A 244 2.29 8.37 -10.88
C ASN A 244 1.20 9.25 -10.27
N HIS A 245 0.86 10.35 -10.96
CA HIS A 245 -0.19 11.29 -10.59
C HIS A 245 -1.21 11.43 -11.72
N ALA A 246 -2.46 11.11 -11.45
CA ALA A 246 -3.57 11.16 -12.40
C ALA A 246 -4.64 12.17 -11.93
N PRO A 247 -4.52 13.46 -12.27
CA PRO A 247 -5.44 14.49 -11.83
C PRO A 247 -6.83 14.37 -12.48
N LYS A 248 -6.97 13.61 -13.55
CA LYS A 248 -8.22 13.40 -14.27
C LYS A 248 -8.27 12.06 -15.00
N GLN A 249 -9.46 11.65 -15.40
CA GLN A 249 -9.69 10.49 -16.26
C GLN A 249 -9.11 10.69 -17.66
N GLY A 250 -8.79 9.57 -18.34
CA GLY A 250 -8.39 9.52 -19.76
C GLY A 250 -6.90 9.67 -20.01
N LEU A 251 -6.07 9.74 -18.98
CA LEU A 251 -4.62 9.85 -19.11
C LEU A 251 -3.99 8.48 -19.43
N HIS A 252 -2.83 8.51 -20.13
CA HIS A 252 -2.05 7.33 -20.51
C HIS A 252 -0.62 7.46 -19.97
N PHE A 253 -0.14 6.45 -19.25
CA PHE A 253 1.11 6.47 -18.49
C PHE A 253 2.28 5.71 -19.13
N GLY A 254 2.15 5.32 -20.41
CA GLY A 254 3.26 4.90 -21.27
C GLY A 254 3.32 3.42 -21.60
N PHE A 255 3.02 2.50 -20.68
CA PHE A 255 3.13 1.07 -20.95
C PHE A 255 2.22 0.63 -22.11
N PRO A 256 2.67 -0.23 -23.08
CA PRO A 256 3.98 -0.90 -23.12
C PRO A 256 5.08 -0.14 -23.88
N TYR A 257 4.85 1.08 -24.32
CA TYR A 257 5.70 1.81 -25.27
C TYR A 257 6.85 2.57 -24.62
N CYS A 258 6.62 3.07 -23.40
CA CYS A 258 7.55 3.89 -22.65
C CYS A 258 7.55 3.53 -21.16
N HIS A 259 8.72 3.62 -20.52
CA HIS A 259 8.94 3.37 -19.10
C HIS A 259 9.66 4.55 -18.46
N GLY A 260 9.35 4.85 -17.19
CA GLY A 260 9.86 6.04 -16.55
C GLY A 260 9.53 7.28 -17.35
N LYS A 261 10.39 8.28 -17.27
CA LYS A 261 10.14 9.57 -17.95
C LYS A 261 10.33 9.51 -19.46
N LYS A 262 11.25 8.64 -19.97
CA LYS A 262 11.67 8.67 -21.39
C LYS A 262 12.41 7.42 -21.88
N ILE A 263 12.26 6.27 -21.22
CA ILE A 263 12.88 5.03 -21.64
C ILE A 263 11.96 4.36 -22.68
N SER A 264 12.31 4.47 -23.96
CA SER A 264 11.59 3.81 -25.04
C SER A 264 11.72 2.29 -24.90
N ASP A 265 10.61 1.58 -24.95
CA ASP A 265 10.62 0.12 -24.92
C ASP A 265 11.32 -0.46 -26.16
N PRO A 266 12.24 -1.42 -26.02
CA PRO A 266 12.98 -1.96 -27.16
C PRO A 266 12.10 -2.71 -28.19
N GLU A 267 10.96 -3.25 -27.75
CA GLU A 267 10.04 -4.00 -28.62
C GLU A 267 8.90 -3.12 -29.16
N PHE A 268 8.29 -2.30 -28.28
CA PHE A 268 7.07 -1.53 -28.59
C PHE A 268 7.33 -0.03 -28.80
N GLY A 269 8.45 0.51 -28.32
CA GLY A 269 8.71 1.95 -28.32
C GLY A 269 8.82 2.61 -29.70
N LYS A 270 9.01 1.81 -30.78
CA LYS A 270 8.96 2.32 -32.15
C LYS A 270 7.55 2.69 -32.61
N LYS A 271 6.50 2.18 -31.95
CA LYS A 271 5.10 2.43 -32.31
C LYS A 271 4.61 3.78 -31.83
N ARG A 272 5.08 4.23 -30.65
CA ARG A 272 4.66 5.49 -30.04
C ARG A 272 5.83 6.11 -29.26
N LYS A 273 5.88 7.43 -29.22
CA LYS A 273 6.96 8.17 -28.54
C LYS A 273 6.61 8.47 -27.08
N CYS A 274 7.62 8.54 -26.22
CA CYS A 274 7.43 8.82 -24.79
C CYS A 274 6.75 10.17 -24.51
N GLU A 275 6.96 11.15 -25.37
CA GLU A 275 6.36 12.49 -25.25
C GLU A 275 4.83 12.50 -25.41
N GLU A 276 4.24 11.40 -25.89
CA GLU A 276 2.79 11.25 -26.01
C GLU A 276 2.11 10.90 -24.68
N PHE A 277 2.89 10.52 -23.66
CA PHE A 277 2.39 9.98 -22.41
C PHE A 277 2.66 10.91 -21.23
N ILE A 278 1.89 10.69 -20.15
CA ILE A 278 2.14 11.36 -18.89
C ILE A 278 3.36 10.69 -18.22
N PRO A 279 4.43 11.42 -17.97
CA PRO A 279 5.59 10.85 -17.25
C PRO A 279 5.24 10.64 -15.77
N PRO A 280 5.94 9.73 -15.07
CA PRO A 280 5.80 9.58 -13.64
C PRO A 280 6.09 10.88 -12.90
N ALA A 281 5.34 11.13 -11.85
CA ALA A 281 5.58 12.26 -10.95
C ALA A 281 6.98 12.18 -10.34
N ILE A 282 7.40 10.95 -9.97
CA ILE A 282 8.77 10.64 -9.57
C ILE A 282 9.12 9.20 -9.94
N GLU A 283 10.34 9.00 -10.43
CA GLU A 283 10.92 7.67 -10.63
C GLU A 283 11.43 7.15 -9.29
N LEU A 284 11.03 5.93 -8.95
CA LEU A 284 11.48 5.20 -7.78
C LEU A 284 12.73 4.38 -8.13
N GLY A 285 13.27 3.60 -7.18
CA GLY A 285 14.37 2.69 -7.50
C GLY A 285 13.94 1.63 -8.54
N PRO A 286 14.87 1.16 -9.39
CA PRO A 286 14.57 0.13 -10.38
C PRO A 286 14.24 -1.20 -9.69
N HIS A 287 13.09 -1.78 -10.03
CA HIS A 287 12.62 -3.07 -9.52
C HIS A 287 12.43 -3.16 -8.00
N VAL A 288 12.17 -2.03 -7.32
CA VAL A 288 11.90 -2.04 -5.87
C VAL A 288 10.59 -2.74 -5.52
N ALA A 289 9.77 -3.04 -6.52
CA ALA A 289 8.41 -3.57 -6.38
C ALA A 289 7.56 -2.69 -5.45
N ALA A 290 7.37 -1.44 -5.86
CA ALA A 290 6.54 -0.49 -5.16
C ALA A 290 5.09 -0.96 -5.18
N LEU A 291 4.54 -1.32 -4.01
CA LEU A 291 3.18 -1.85 -3.86
C LEU A 291 2.27 -0.82 -3.18
N GLY A 292 1.80 -1.09 -1.97
CA GLY A 292 0.90 -0.19 -1.26
C GLY A 292 1.48 1.20 -1.04
N MET A 293 0.66 2.22 -1.21
CA MET A 293 1.03 3.60 -0.91
C MET A 293 -0.11 4.30 -0.18
N ARG A 294 0.22 5.24 0.69
CA ARG A 294 -0.77 6.06 1.42
C ARG A 294 -0.30 7.48 1.63
N PHE A 295 -1.22 8.40 1.50
CA PHE A 295 -1.05 9.72 2.10
C PHE A 295 -1.21 9.61 3.61
N TYR A 296 -0.26 10.14 4.36
CA TYR A 296 -0.38 10.17 5.81
C TYR A 296 -1.34 11.28 6.26
N THR A 297 -2.52 10.91 6.68
CA THR A 297 -3.56 11.82 7.19
C THR A 297 -3.70 11.80 8.71
N GLY A 298 -2.91 10.94 9.38
CA GLY A 298 -2.92 10.78 10.83
C GLY A 298 -2.41 12.01 11.58
N LYS A 299 -2.49 11.93 12.91
CA LYS A 299 -2.06 13.00 13.83
C LYS A 299 -0.94 12.57 14.77
N MET A 300 -0.51 11.30 14.67
CA MET A 300 0.49 10.74 15.59
C MET A 300 1.91 11.17 15.21
N PHE A 301 2.24 11.15 13.92
CA PHE A 301 3.55 11.56 13.44
C PHE A 301 3.68 13.08 13.48
N PRO A 302 4.90 13.61 13.58
CA PRO A 302 5.16 15.04 13.46
C PRO A 302 4.49 15.68 12.24
N GLY A 303 4.14 16.97 12.34
CA GLY A 303 3.35 17.67 11.33
C GLY A 303 3.95 17.65 9.92
N GLU A 304 5.27 17.53 9.82
CA GLU A 304 6.02 17.46 8.55
C GLU A 304 5.73 16.19 7.73
N TYR A 305 5.19 15.13 8.37
CA TYR A 305 4.77 13.92 7.66
C TYR A 305 3.34 14.01 7.11
N ARG A 306 2.58 15.02 7.53
CA ARG A 306 1.18 15.14 7.14
C ARG A 306 1.04 15.41 5.64
N ASN A 307 0.15 14.65 5.01
CA ASN A 307 -0.09 14.67 3.56
C ASN A 307 1.14 14.30 2.71
N GLN A 308 2.14 13.66 3.30
CA GLN A 308 3.24 13.04 2.58
C GLN A 308 2.88 11.63 2.17
N ILE A 309 3.55 11.08 1.16
CA ILE A 309 3.26 9.75 0.62
C ILE A 309 4.25 8.75 1.18
N PHE A 310 3.74 7.71 1.83
CA PHE A 310 4.51 6.54 2.23
C PHE A 310 4.29 5.43 1.21
N ILE A 311 5.35 4.68 0.86
CA ILE A 311 5.32 3.58 -0.12
C ILE A 311 5.94 2.34 0.49
N ALA A 312 5.26 1.20 0.37
CA ALA A 312 5.80 -0.11 0.72
C ALA A 312 6.57 -0.68 -0.49
N GLU A 313 7.88 -0.75 -0.40
CA GLU A 313 8.74 -1.40 -1.39
C GLU A 313 8.95 -2.86 -1.01
N HIS A 314 8.29 -3.75 -1.75
CA HIS A 314 8.30 -5.19 -1.47
C HIS A 314 9.67 -5.84 -1.70
N GLY A 315 10.47 -5.25 -2.55
CA GLY A 315 11.82 -5.66 -2.87
C GLY A 315 11.94 -6.50 -4.13
N SER A 316 13.07 -6.33 -4.80
CA SER A 316 13.38 -6.93 -6.09
C SER A 316 13.47 -8.47 -6.04
N TRP A 317 13.19 -9.11 -7.17
CA TRP A 317 13.42 -10.53 -7.37
C TRP A 317 14.35 -10.81 -8.58
N ASN A 318 14.52 -9.83 -9.45
CA ASN A 318 15.16 -9.93 -10.76
C ASN A 318 16.43 -9.09 -10.89
N ARG A 319 17.09 -8.77 -9.78
CA ARG A 319 18.35 -8.03 -9.74
C ARG A 319 19.50 -8.91 -9.23
N SER A 320 20.72 -8.62 -9.69
CA SER A 320 21.96 -9.26 -9.19
C SER A 320 22.22 -8.89 -7.71
N ALA A 321 21.93 -7.65 -7.32
CA ALA A 321 21.92 -7.21 -5.93
C ALA A 321 20.50 -6.78 -5.55
N PRO A 322 19.89 -7.35 -4.50
CA PRO A 322 18.53 -7.01 -4.10
C PRO A 322 18.43 -5.58 -3.62
N ILE A 323 17.29 -4.93 -3.94
CA ILE A 323 16.94 -3.56 -3.56
C ILE A 323 15.48 -3.47 -3.12
N GLY A 324 15.08 -2.43 -2.40
CA GLY A 324 13.76 -2.29 -1.81
C GLY A 324 13.72 -2.95 -0.43
N TYR A 325 12.67 -3.73 -0.11
CA TYR A 325 12.45 -4.34 1.21
C TYR A 325 12.42 -3.30 2.33
N ARG A 326 11.71 -2.20 2.09
CA ARG A 326 11.69 -1.03 2.97
C ARG A 326 10.40 -0.24 2.81
N VAL A 327 10.18 0.70 3.69
CA VAL A 327 9.17 1.73 3.53
C VAL A 327 9.86 3.02 3.17
N THR A 328 9.40 3.66 2.12
CA THR A 328 9.93 4.94 1.66
C THR A 328 8.92 6.05 1.83
N LEU A 329 9.40 7.27 1.78
CA LEU A 329 8.66 8.50 1.95
C LEU A 329 8.93 9.42 0.76
N VAL A 330 7.86 9.84 0.09
CA VAL A 330 7.93 10.92 -0.89
C VAL A 330 7.42 12.19 -0.23
N ARG A 331 8.32 13.15 -0.07
CA ARG A 331 7.99 14.51 0.39
C ARG A 331 7.36 15.29 -0.75
N LEU A 332 6.23 15.92 -0.47
CA LEU A 332 5.53 16.79 -1.40
C LEU A 332 5.64 18.24 -0.96
N GLU A 333 5.87 19.13 -1.91
CA GLU A 333 5.72 20.55 -1.76
C GLU A 333 4.76 21.06 -2.84
N HIS A 334 3.70 21.77 -2.45
CA HIS A 334 2.66 22.25 -3.38
C HIS A 334 2.12 21.11 -4.30
N HIS A 335 1.86 19.93 -3.73
CA HIS A 335 1.38 18.73 -4.44
C HIS A 335 2.34 18.19 -5.53
N ARG A 336 3.65 18.51 -5.45
CA ARG A 336 4.70 18.00 -6.33
C ARG A 336 5.76 17.26 -5.53
N PRO A 337 6.30 16.15 -6.04
CA PRO A 337 7.40 15.46 -5.39
C PRO A 337 8.63 16.36 -5.28
N LEU A 338 9.12 16.51 -4.05
CA LEU A 338 10.34 17.25 -3.73
C LEU A 338 11.51 16.30 -3.45
N LYS A 339 11.26 15.23 -2.70
CA LYS A 339 12.28 14.29 -2.23
C LYS A 339 11.69 12.90 -2.10
N TYR A 340 12.50 11.89 -2.43
CA TYR A 340 12.23 10.48 -2.20
C TYR A 340 13.32 9.94 -1.27
N GLU A 341 12.93 9.37 -0.13
CA GLU A 341 13.84 8.97 0.93
C GLU A 341 13.38 7.71 1.66
N VAL A 342 14.30 7.00 2.29
CA VAL A 342 13.99 5.85 3.13
C VAL A 342 13.36 6.33 4.44
N PHE A 343 12.24 5.71 4.83
CA PHE A 343 11.60 5.94 6.14
C PHE A 343 11.88 4.79 7.12
N ALA A 344 11.77 3.55 6.69
CA ALA A 344 12.05 2.38 7.49
C ALA A 344 12.72 1.30 6.65
N GLU A 345 13.81 0.72 7.14
CA GLU A 345 14.54 -0.35 6.46
C GLU A 345 15.10 -1.36 7.46
N GLY A 346 15.63 -2.50 6.96
CA GLY A 346 16.19 -3.55 7.80
C GLY A 346 15.56 -4.92 7.57
N TRP A 347 14.50 -5.02 6.75
CA TRP A 347 13.91 -6.31 6.33
C TRP A 347 14.83 -7.12 5.42
N LEU A 348 15.80 -6.48 4.78
CA LEU A 348 16.87 -7.10 4.01
C LEU A 348 18.18 -7.04 4.80
N GLN A 349 18.79 -8.21 5.07
CA GLN A 349 20.09 -8.33 5.70
C GLN A 349 21.07 -8.99 4.73
N GLY A 350 22.00 -8.18 4.19
CA GLY A 350 22.84 -8.62 3.08
C GLY A 350 22.03 -8.98 1.83
N SER A 351 21.99 -10.24 1.46
CA SER A 351 21.16 -10.75 0.35
C SER A 351 19.91 -11.51 0.80
N ARG A 352 19.68 -11.63 2.11
CA ARG A 352 18.56 -12.40 2.68
C ARG A 352 17.49 -11.47 3.26
N ALA A 353 16.29 -11.55 2.71
CA ALA A 353 15.13 -10.85 3.27
C ALA A 353 14.40 -11.74 4.27
N TRP A 354 14.11 -11.20 5.47
CA TRP A 354 13.25 -11.84 6.47
C TRP A 354 11.83 -11.31 6.45
N GLY A 355 11.62 -10.15 5.79
CA GLY A 355 10.31 -9.55 5.62
C GLY A 355 10.21 -8.76 4.32
N ARG A 356 8.98 -8.50 3.89
CA ARG A 356 8.68 -7.75 2.65
C ARG A 356 7.48 -6.85 2.89
N PRO A 357 7.64 -5.53 2.96
CA PRO A 357 6.53 -4.58 3.05
C PRO A 357 5.56 -4.75 1.87
N VAL A 358 4.26 -4.73 2.12
CA VAL A 358 3.25 -4.96 1.07
C VAL A 358 2.24 -3.82 0.97
N ASP A 359 1.62 -3.45 2.08
CA ASP A 359 0.62 -2.38 2.13
C ASP A 359 0.82 -1.53 3.38
N LEU A 360 0.20 -0.38 3.37
CA LEU A 360 0.23 0.61 4.45
C LEU A 360 -1.19 1.02 4.79
N LEU A 361 -1.45 1.24 6.07
CA LEU A 361 -2.73 1.74 6.57
C LEU A 361 -2.49 2.81 7.62
N VAL A 362 -3.23 3.91 7.55
CA VAL A 362 -3.23 4.96 8.58
C VAL A 362 -4.39 4.69 9.53
N HIS A 363 -4.07 4.35 10.78
CA HIS A 363 -5.08 4.09 11.79
C HIS A 363 -5.60 5.39 12.40
N ALA A 364 -6.90 5.66 12.29
CA ALA A 364 -7.51 6.93 12.69
C ALA A 364 -7.72 7.10 14.21
N ARG A 365 -7.70 5.99 14.98
CA ARG A 365 -8.11 5.95 16.41
C ARG A 365 -6.97 6.08 17.41
N TRP A 366 -5.73 6.30 16.99
CA TRP A 366 -4.64 6.53 17.93
C TRP A 366 -4.82 7.86 18.68
N ARG A 367 -5.58 7.81 19.76
CA ARG A 367 -5.59 8.85 20.77
C ARG A 367 -4.63 8.42 21.86
N HIS A 368 -3.82 9.36 22.37
CA HIS A 368 -2.95 9.13 23.50
C HIS A 368 -3.70 8.36 24.61
N ALA A 369 -3.22 7.18 24.99
CA ALA A 369 -3.53 6.63 26.28
C ALA A 369 -3.06 7.67 27.29
N ARG A 370 -3.95 8.25 28.05
CA ARG A 370 -3.58 9.03 29.24
C ARG A 370 -2.96 8.03 30.19
N VAL A 371 -1.66 8.14 30.39
CA VAL A 371 -1.03 7.53 31.56
C VAL A 371 -1.54 8.32 32.75
N GLY A 372 -2.45 7.69 33.51
CA GLY A 372 -2.85 8.16 34.82
C GLY A 372 -1.75 7.97 35.83
#